data_c0b0337986c04bca229091c765e10a76
#
_entry.id   c0b0337986c04bca229091c765e10a76
#
_cell.length_a   1.000
_cell.length_b   1.000
_cell.length_c   1.000
_cell.angle_alpha   90.00
_cell.angle_beta   90.00
_cell.angle_gamma   90.00
#
_symmetry.space_group_name_H-M   'P 1'
#
loop_
_entity.id
_entity.type
_entity.pdbx_description
1 polymer ?
#
loop_
_entity_poly.entity_id
_entity_poly.type
_entity_poly.pdbx_seq_one_letter_code
_entity_poly.pdbx_strand_id
1 'polypeptide(L)'
;ARKNRPTGSEKMEQSQTNKTQRLQQWFDDHPRWYHASYGEFMHVGANQTIFRVALQEQEIGPETRVLDTACAVGGNARWMASLYGCQVSGNDIDEEALSVARDLAEIENIADLCTFVKAPVDDLPFEDEAFDMVITTDLFDPPEVNRVLRPGGSFIAISLVEDPKITPAQLSADWDLDLESSLDVTDLAFAFNKAKEAEARLLHDSDMIGAKELISIMNESIAPYTRGGRHYITRLKKP
;
A
#
# COMPACT_ATOMS: atom_id res chain seq x y z
N ALA A 1 51.75 -7.15 6.98
CA ALA A 1 50.56 -6.86 7.78
C ALA A 1 49.39 -7.62 7.19
N ARG A 2 48.88 -8.67 7.89
CA ARG A 2 47.66 -9.36 7.51
C ARG A 2 46.49 -8.40 7.76
N LYS A 3 45.80 -7.95 6.71
CA LYS A 3 44.50 -7.27 6.84
C LYS A 3 43.53 -8.30 7.42
N ASN A 4 43.02 -8.08 8.63
CA ASN A 4 41.96 -8.86 9.21
C ASN A 4 40.77 -8.86 8.24
N ARG A 5 40.30 -10.03 7.80
CA ARG A 5 39.04 -10.16 7.08
C ARG A 5 37.91 -9.95 8.09
N PRO A 6 36.90 -9.12 7.76
CA PRO A 6 35.80 -8.87 8.66
C PRO A 6 35.08 -10.18 9.02
N THR A 7 34.65 -10.28 10.24
CA THR A 7 33.85 -11.41 10.78
C THR A 7 32.47 -11.45 10.13
N GLY A 8 31.73 -12.54 10.30
CA GLY A 8 30.37 -12.66 9.79
C GLY A 8 29.44 -11.57 10.35
N SER A 9 29.56 -11.27 11.65
CA SER A 9 28.79 -10.21 12.32
C SER A 9 29.12 -8.81 11.78
N GLU A 10 30.40 -8.49 11.60
CA GLU A 10 30.84 -7.20 11.04
C GLU A 10 30.35 -7.01 9.59
N LYS A 11 30.25 -8.09 8.79
CA LYS A 11 29.69 -8.03 7.44
C LYS A 11 28.20 -7.80 7.43
N MET A 12 27.47 -8.41 8.36
CA MET A 12 26.02 -8.20 8.50
C MET A 12 25.71 -6.77 8.94
N GLU A 13 26.44 -6.26 9.95
CA GLU A 13 26.29 -4.88 10.43
C GLU A 13 26.63 -3.84 9.35
N GLN A 14 27.69 -4.08 8.57
CA GLN A 14 28.06 -3.24 7.43
C GLN A 14 27.00 -3.29 6.32
N SER A 15 26.41 -4.46 6.05
CA SER A 15 25.35 -4.61 5.07
C SER A 15 24.08 -3.86 5.48
N GLN A 16 23.70 -3.94 6.75
CA GLN A 16 22.52 -3.26 7.29
C GLN A 16 22.72 -1.72 7.31
N THR A 17 23.91 -1.26 7.68
CA THR A 17 24.27 0.16 7.61
C THR A 17 24.19 0.69 6.18
N ASN A 18 24.69 -0.05 5.20
CA ASN A 18 24.63 0.34 3.79
C ASN A 18 23.18 0.41 3.27
N LYS A 19 22.32 -0.52 3.67
CA LYS A 19 20.88 -0.50 3.32
C LYS A 19 20.20 0.74 3.90
N THR A 20 20.38 1.00 5.17
CA THR A 20 19.79 2.18 5.84
C THR A 20 20.22 3.48 5.17
N GLN A 21 21.51 3.61 4.80
CA GLN A 21 22.00 4.79 4.08
C GLN A 21 21.39 4.93 2.68
N ARG A 22 21.23 3.80 1.94
CA ARG A 22 20.58 3.79 0.63
C ARG A 22 19.11 4.20 0.73
N LEU A 23 18.37 3.68 1.71
CA LEU A 23 16.98 4.04 1.96
C LEU A 23 16.84 5.52 2.31
N GLN A 24 17.70 6.03 3.20
CA GLN A 24 17.68 7.45 3.55
C GLN A 24 17.91 8.32 2.30
N GLN A 25 18.94 7.99 1.49
CA GLN A 25 19.18 8.72 0.25
C GLN A 25 18.00 8.63 -0.72
N TRP A 26 17.41 7.45 -0.87
CA TRP A 26 16.25 7.29 -1.75
C TRP A 26 15.07 8.14 -1.29
N PHE A 27 14.75 8.17 0.00
CA PHE A 27 13.68 9.02 0.55
C PHE A 27 14.00 10.52 0.44
N ASP A 28 15.27 10.91 0.58
CA ASP A 28 15.70 12.30 0.37
C ASP A 28 15.51 12.73 -1.10
N ASP A 29 15.74 11.80 -2.04
CA ASP A 29 15.55 12.03 -3.47
C ASP A 29 14.05 11.93 -3.89
N HIS A 30 13.22 11.26 -3.07
CA HIS A 30 11.80 11.01 -3.33
C HIS A 30 10.94 11.44 -2.13
N PRO A 31 10.89 12.73 -1.76
CA PRO A 31 10.27 13.20 -0.52
C PRO A 31 8.78 12.87 -0.41
N ARG A 32 8.07 12.73 -1.53
CA ARG A 32 6.66 12.29 -1.54
C ARG A 32 6.47 10.92 -0.87
N TRP A 33 7.39 9.98 -1.12
CA TRP A 33 7.33 8.65 -0.55
C TRP A 33 7.72 8.60 0.92
N TYR A 34 8.67 9.44 1.33
CA TYR A 34 9.05 9.56 2.73
C TYR A 34 7.85 9.89 3.61
N HIS A 35 7.05 10.89 3.21
CA HIS A 35 5.89 11.32 3.98
C HIS A 35 4.69 10.40 3.85
N ALA A 36 4.55 9.69 2.72
CA ALA A 36 3.48 8.72 2.52
C ALA A 36 3.71 7.40 3.28
N SER A 37 4.97 7.03 3.49
CA SER A 37 5.35 5.70 4.00
C SER A 37 5.92 5.73 5.42
N TYR A 38 6.47 6.87 5.85
CA TYR A 38 7.14 6.97 7.13
C TYR A 38 6.17 6.99 8.31
N GLY A 39 6.35 6.02 9.21
CA GLY A 39 5.60 5.90 10.45
C GLY A 39 4.22 5.27 10.33
N GLU A 40 3.58 5.26 9.16
CA GLU A 40 2.24 4.69 8.98
C GLU A 40 2.15 3.55 7.97
N PHE A 41 3.21 3.25 7.24
CA PHE A 41 3.28 2.18 6.23
C PHE A 41 2.30 2.33 5.05
N MET A 42 1.63 3.46 4.89
CA MET A 42 0.42 3.57 4.10
C MET A 42 0.54 4.54 2.93
N HIS A 43 -0.25 4.28 1.90
CA HIS A 43 -0.52 5.20 0.81
C HIS A 43 -1.24 6.45 1.30
N VAL A 44 -1.08 7.58 0.59
CA VAL A 44 -1.64 8.90 0.96
C VAL A 44 -3.17 8.92 1.14
N GLY A 45 -3.92 8.08 0.46
CA GLY A 45 -5.38 8.03 0.57
C GLY A 45 -5.94 7.06 1.60
N ALA A 46 -5.10 6.19 2.17
CA ALA A 46 -5.53 5.13 3.08
C ALA A 46 -4.59 5.03 4.28
N ASN A 47 -5.05 5.44 5.43
CA ASN A 47 -4.30 5.33 6.68
C ASN A 47 -4.54 3.97 7.37
N GLN A 48 -3.72 3.66 8.37
CA GLN A 48 -3.83 2.43 9.14
C GLN A 48 -5.23 2.19 9.71
N THR A 49 -5.96 3.25 10.09
CA THR A 49 -7.33 3.14 10.61
C THR A 49 -8.29 2.68 9.50
N ILE A 50 -8.20 3.23 8.30
CA ILE A 50 -9.00 2.79 7.15
C ILE A 50 -8.72 1.33 6.83
N PHE A 51 -7.44 0.93 6.82
CA PHE A 51 -7.06 -0.47 6.62
C PHE A 51 -7.59 -1.41 7.69
N ARG A 52 -7.51 -1.02 8.97
CA ARG A 52 -8.11 -1.81 10.06
C ARG A 52 -9.61 -2.00 9.89
N VAL A 53 -10.31 -0.95 9.46
CA VAL A 53 -11.75 -1.02 9.15
C VAL A 53 -12.00 -1.89 7.92
N ALA A 54 -11.16 -1.76 6.88
CA ALA A 54 -11.27 -2.56 5.66
C ALA A 54 -11.12 -4.07 5.92
N LEU A 55 -10.22 -4.45 6.82
CA LEU A 55 -9.93 -5.83 7.17
C LEU A 55 -10.77 -6.36 8.35
N GLN A 56 -11.61 -5.52 8.94
CA GLN A 56 -12.55 -5.96 9.97
C GLN A 56 -13.46 -7.07 9.40
N GLU A 57 -13.68 -8.11 10.17
CA GLU A 57 -14.47 -9.29 9.78
C GLU A 57 -13.78 -10.23 8.77
N GLN A 58 -12.52 -9.96 8.41
CA GLN A 58 -11.73 -10.90 7.59
C GLN A 58 -10.96 -11.85 8.50
N GLU A 59 -11.04 -13.14 8.19
CA GLU A 59 -10.24 -14.17 8.84
C GLU A 59 -8.85 -14.25 8.17
N ILE A 60 -7.85 -13.56 8.73
CA ILE A 60 -6.50 -13.50 8.20
C ILE A 60 -5.54 -14.19 9.17
N GLY A 61 -4.73 -15.10 8.67
CA GLY A 61 -3.73 -15.82 9.45
C GLY A 61 -2.53 -16.26 8.60
N PRO A 62 -1.61 -17.05 9.17
CA PRO A 62 -0.35 -17.42 8.52
C PRO A 62 -0.50 -18.15 7.18
N GLU A 63 -1.60 -18.87 6.98
CA GLU A 63 -1.87 -19.61 5.74
C GLU A 63 -2.58 -18.75 4.67
N THR A 64 -3.00 -17.52 5.01
CA THR A 64 -3.69 -16.62 4.10
C THR A 64 -2.70 -16.04 3.09
N ARG A 65 -3.03 -16.17 1.80
CA ARG A 65 -2.27 -15.59 0.69
C ARG A 65 -2.96 -14.32 0.21
N VAL A 66 -2.27 -13.20 0.31
CA VAL A 66 -2.81 -11.88 -0.02
C VAL A 66 -2.05 -11.27 -1.19
N LEU A 67 -2.75 -10.63 -2.11
CA LEU A 67 -2.16 -9.76 -3.11
C LEU A 67 -2.51 -8.29 -2.80
N ASP A 68 -1.48 -7.44 -2.75
CA ASP A 68 -1.59 -5.98 -2.68
C ASP A 68 -1.26 -5.39 -4.05
N THR A 69 -2.28 -4.89 -4.78
CA THR A 69 -2.07 -4.38 -6.14
C THR A 69 -1.60 -2.93 -6.14
N ALA A 70 -0.66 -2.60 -7.03
CA ALA A 70 0.00 -1.29 -7.10
C ALA A 70 0.59 -0.88 -5.73
N CYS A 71 1.38 -1.79 -5.14
CA CYS A 71 1.82 -1.74 -3.75
C CYS A 71 2.87 -0.66 -3.44
N ALA A 72 3.44 0.00 -4.46
CA ALA A 72 4.49 1.01 -4.32
C ALA A 72 5.68 0.49 -3.45
N VAL A 73 6.00 1.18 -2.35
CA VAL A 73 7.04 0.76 -1.39
C VAL A 73 6.57 -0.35 -0.43
N GLY A 74 5.46 -1.03 -0.74
CA GLY A 74 4.97 -2.22 -0.03
C GLY A 74 4.45 -1.94 1.39
N GLY A 75 3.96 -0.74 1.67
CA GLY A 75 3.53 -0.36 3.02
C GLY A 75 2.41 -1.25 3.55
N ASN A 76 1.34 -1.43 2.78
CA ASN A 76 0.20 -2.27 3.16
C ASN A 76 0.60 -3.75 3.28
N ALA A 77 1.35 -4.24 2.29
CA ALA A 77 1.84 -5.62 2.26
C ALA A 77 2.67 -5.93 3.52
N ARG A 78 3.67 -5.10 3.84
CA ARG A 78 4.52 -5.27 5.02
C ARG A 78 3.74 -5.18 6.32
N TRP A 79 2.80 -4.22 6.41
CA TRP A 79 1.95 -4.08 7.59
C TRP A 79 1.06 -5.33 7.81
N MET A 80 0.45 -5.88 6.76
CA MET A 80 -0.36 -7.10 6.86
C MET A 80 0.49 -8.31 7.24
N ALA A 81 1.64 -8.50 6.61
CA ALA A 81 2.58 -9.56 6.94
C ALA A 81 3.04 -9.49 8.41
N SER A 82 3.38 -8.30 8.89
CA SER A 82 3.81 -8.07 10.28
C SER A 82 2.69 -8.32 11.31
N LEU A 83 1.45 -7.91 10.99
CA LEU A 83 0.34 -7.98 11.94
C LEU A 83 -0.30 -9.37 12.01
N TYR A 84 -0.45 -10.04 10.87
CA TYR A 84 -1.22 -11.28 10.75
C TYR A 84 -0.33 -12.52 10.51
N GLY A 85 0.95 -12.32 10.18
CA GLY A 85 1.86 -13.41 9.80
C GLY A 85 1.52 -14.06 8.46
N CYS A 86 0.66 -13.43 7.64
CA CYS A 86 0.20 -13.96 6.36
C CYS A 86 1.25 -13.79 5.26
N GLN A 87 1.11 -14.55 4.17
CA GLN A 87 1.93 -14.43 2.97
C GLN A 87 1.37 -13.31 2.09
N VAL A 88 2.17 -12.30 1.79
CA VAL A 88 1.73 -11.16 0.98
C VAL A 88 2.60 -11.01 -0.26
N SER A 89 1.96 -10.98 -1.42
CA SER A 89 2.59 -10.56 -2.67
C SER A 89 2.16 -9.14 -3.00
N GLY A 90 3.09 -8.32 -3.47
CA GLY A 90 2.80 -6.98 -3.98
C GLY A 90 3.31 -6.84 -5.42
N ASN A 91 2.54 -6.19 -6.29
CA ASN A 91 3.01 -5.80 -7.61
C ASN A 91 3.00 -4.29 -7.78
N ASP A 92 3.95 -3.79 -8.54
CA ASP A 92 4.02 -2.40 -9.00
C ASP A 92 4.82 -2.33 -10.31
N ILE A 93 4.67 -1.24 -11.06
CA ILE A 93 5.48 -0.99 -12.27
C ILE A 93 6.82 -0.33 -11.94
N ASP A 94 6.94 0.25 -10.75
CA ASP A 94 8.15 0.97 -10.30
C ASP A 94 9.12 0.04 -9.56
N GLU A 95 10.15 -0.41 -10.27
CA GLU A 95 11.18 -1.30 -9.70
C GLU A 95 11.99 -0.64 -8.58
N GLU A 96 12.16 0.69 -8.58
CA GLU A 96 12.88 1.38 -7.51
C GLU A 96 12.06 1.34 -6.21
N ALA A 97 10.76 1.60 -6.30
CA ALA A 97 9.84 1.46 -5.17
C ALA A 97 9.81 0.02 -4.63
N LEU A 98 9.76 -0.99 -5.51
CA LEU A 98 9.82 -2.40 -5.12
C LEU A 98 11.16 -2.79 -4.47
N SER A 99 12.27 -2.22 -4.91
CA SER A 99 13.57 -2.41 -4.26
C SER A 99 13.56 -1.89 -2.82
N VAL A 100 12.94 -0.72 -2.61
CA VAL A 100 12.74 -0.14 -1.26
C VAL A 100 11.82 -1.03 -0.42
N ALA A 101 10.73 -1.55 -1.00
CA ALA A 101 9.83 -2.46 -0.32
C ALA A 101 10.54 -3.73 0.21
N ARG A 102 11.41 -4.32 -0.61
CA ARG A 102 12.23 -5.50 -0.22
C ARG A 102 13.20 -5.15 0.91
N ASP A 103 13.91 -4.03 0.81
CA ASP A 103 14.85 -3.60 1.84
C ASP A 103 14.15 -3.33 3.18
N LEU A 104 12.98 -2.70 3.15
CA LEU A 104 12.18 -2.45 4.35
C LEU A 104 11.67 -3.76 4.95
N ALA A 105 11.20 -4.71 4.15
CA ALA A 105 10.79 -6.03 4.64
C ALA A 105 11.93 -6.79 5.32
N GLU A 106 13.17 -6.69 4.79
CA GLU A 106 14.34 -7.27 5.44
C GLU A 106 14.68 -6.58 6.77
N ILE A 107 14.61 -5.26 6.84
CA ILE A 107 14.85 -4.49 8.08
C ILE A 107 13.81 -4.85 9.15
N GLU A 108 12.56 -5.05 8.74
CA GLU A 108 11.45 -5.42 9.61
C GLU A 108 11.44 -6.91 9.97
N ASN A 109 12.36 -7.72 9.43
CA ASN A 109 12.49 -9.18 9.61
C ASN A 109 11.23 -9.96 9.18
N ILE A 110 10.59 -9.52 8.10
CA ILE A 110 9.40 -10.14 7.49
C ILE A 110 9.59 -10.46 6.00
N ALA A 111 10.83 -10.44 5.51
CA ALA A 111 11.14 -10.69 4.11
C ALA A 111 10.65 -12.07 3.62
N ASP A 112 10.62 -13.07 4.49
CA ASP A 112 10.13 -14.41 4.17
C ASP A 112 8.59 -14.45 3.98
N LEU A 113 7.87 -13.42 4.41
CA LEU A 113 6.42 -13.28 4.29
C LEU A 113 6.01 -12.38 3.11
N CYS A 114 6.96 -11.63 2.52
CA CYS A 114 6.67 -10.64 1.50
C CYS A 114 7.36 -10.96 0.17
N THR A 115 6.60 -10.94 -0.92
CA THR A 115 7.13 -11.06 -2.29
C THR A 115 6.74 -9.83 -3.09
N PHE A 116 7.72 -9.15 -3.71
CA PHE A 116 7.47 -7.95 -4.51
C PHE A 116 7.92 -8.17 -5.96
N VAL A 117 6.99 -8.02 -6.91
CA VAL A 117 7.18 -8.30 -8.32
C VAL A 117 6.86 -7.09 -9.19
N LYS A 118 7.68 -6.86 -10.23
CA LYS A 118 7.41 -5.81 -11.19
C LYS A 118 6.41 -6.30 -12.22
N ALA A 119 5.20 -5.76 -12.16
CA ALA A 119 4.13 -6.06 -13.11
C ALA A 119 3.08 -4.94 -13.11
N PRO A 120 2.42 -4.66 -14.24
CA PRO A 120 1.24 -3.82 -14.27
C PRO A 120 0.04 -4.55 -13.65
N VAL A 121 -1.03 -3.83 -13.34
CA VAL A 121 -2.23 -4.41 -12.72
C VAL A 121 -3.09 -5.21 -13.69
N ASP A 122 -2.93 -5.00 -14.99
CA ASP A 122 -3.66 -5.64 -16.10
C ASP A 122 -2.91 -6.83 -16.75
N ASP A 123 -1.76 -7.23 -16.17
CA ASP A 123 -0.98 -8.42 -16.58
C ASP A 123 -0.19 -8.95 -15.38
N LEU A 124 -0.89 -9.57 -14.44
CA LEU A 124 -0.32 -10.06 -13.18
C LEU A 124 0.40 -11.40 -13.39
N PRO A 125 1.67 -11.55 -12.97
CA PRO A 125 2.46 -12.76 -13.18
C PRO A 125 2.17 -13.86 -12.15
N PHE A 126 0.89 -14.04 -11.82
CA PHE A 126 0.43 -15.04 -10.87
C PHE A 126 -0.52 -16.02 -11.55
N GLU A 127 -0.53 -17.24 -11.05
CA GLU A 127 -1.46 -18.27 -11.50
C GLU A 127 -2.91 -17.91 -11.15
N ASP A 128 -3.87 -18.52 -11.89
CA ASP A 128 -5.28 -18.41 -11.57
C ASP A 128 -5.53 -18.91 -10.14
N GLU A 129 -6.44 -18.27 -9.42
CA GLU A 129 -6.86 -18.67 -8.07
C GLU A 129 -5.71 -18.74 -7.04
N ALA A 130 -4.63 -17.98 -7.27
CA ALA A 130 -3.45 -18.00 -6.42
C ALA A 130 -3.69 -17.39 -5.02
N PHE A 131 -4.69 -16.51 -4.85
CA PHE A 131 -4.86 -15.73 -3.63
C PHE A 131 -6.21 -15.95 -2.94
N ASP A 132 -6.17 -15.92 -1.60
CA ASP A 132 -7.36 -15.94 -0.75
C ASP A 132 -8.00 -14.56 -0.65
N MET A 133 -7.16 -13.52 -0.78
CA MET A 133 -7.57 -12.12 -0.71
C MET A 133 -6.77 -11.28 -1.69
N VAL A 134 -7.44 -10.32 -2.33
CA VAL A 134 -6.80 -9.21 -3.06
C VAL A 134 -7.20 -7.91 -2.37
N ILE A 135 -6.25 -7.02 -2.13
CA ILE A 135 -6.48 -5.69 -1.58
C ILE A 135 -5.85 -4.64 -2.48
N THR A 136 -6.50 -3.50 -2.60
CA THR A 136 -5.99 -2.38 -3.39
C THR A 136 -6.30 -1.04 -2.73
N THR A 137 -5.45 -0.06 -3.06
CA THR A 137 -5.74 1.36 -2.86
C THR A 137 -5.75 2.02 -4.23
N ASP A 138 -6.95 2.28 -4.76
CA ASP A 138 -7.28 2.98 -6.01
C ASP A 138 -6.95 2.28 -7.33
N LEU A 139 -5.87 1.47 -7.46
CA LEU A 139 -5.43 0.96 -8.77
C LEU A 139 -5.46 -0.57 -8.87
N PHE A 140 -6.29 -1.09 -9.76
CA PHE A 140 -6.45 -2.52 -10.04
C PHE A 140 -7.11 -2.73 -11.41
N ASP A 141 -7.06 -3.96 -11.90
CA ASP A 141 -7.81 -4.43 -13.07
C ASP A 141 -8.82 -5.51 -12.66
N PRO A 142 -10.14 -5.29 -12.81
CA PRO A 142 -11.16 -6.24 -12.34
C PRO A 142 -11.04 -7.64 -12.95
N PRO A 143 -10.79 -7.84 -14.27
CA PRO A 143 -10.55 -9.15 -14.86
C PRO A 143 -9.38 -9.89 -14.21
N GLU A 144 -8.24 -9.23 -13.98
CA GLU A 144 -7.07 -9.83 -13.35
C GLU A 144 -7.33 -10.14 -11.87
N VAL A 145 -7.98 -9.24 -11.13
CA VAL A 145 -8.40 -9.52 -9.76
C VAL A 145 -9.28 -10.77 -9.70
N ASN A 146 -10.28 -10.86 -10.58
CA ASN A 146 -11.15 -12.05 -10.64
C ASN A 146 -10.34 -13.31 -10.96
N ARG A 147 -9.42 -13.26 -11.92
CA ARG A 147 -8.60 -14.40 -12.33
C ARG A 147 -7.75 -14.95 -11.19
N VAL A 148 -7.00 -14.07 -10.51
CA VAL A 148 -6.04 -14.49 -9.48
C VAL A 148 -6.68 -14.82 -8.13
N LEU A 149 -7.92 -14.38 -7.90
CA LEU A 149 -8.67 -14.66 -6.66
C LEU A 149 -9.32 -16.04 -6.75
N ARG A 150 -9.16 -16.87 -5.70
CA ARG A 150 -9.83 -18.19 -5.67
C ARG A 150 -11.35 -18.05 -5.48
N PRO A 151 -12.16 -19.05 -5.85
CA PRO A 151 -13.58 -19.10 -5.50
C PRO A 151 -13.77 -18.93 -3.98
N GLY A 152 -14.72 -18.08 -3.58
CA GLY A 152 -14.94 -17.72 -2.19
C GLY A 152 -13.86 -16.81 -1.58
N GLY A 153 -12.88 -16.34 -2.36
CA GLY A 153 -11.90 -15.35 -1.94
C GLY A 153 -12.47 -13.94 -1.87
N SER A 154 -11.82 -13.06 -1.11
CA SER A 154 -12.29 -11.69 -0.85
C SER A 154 -11.49 -10.65 -1.64
N PHE A 155 -12.18 -9.73 -2.31
CA PHE A 155 -11.57 -8.53 -2.87
C PHE A 155 -11.96 -7.30 -2.04
N ILE A 156 -10.98 -6.53 -1.60
CA ILE A 156 -11.17 -5.32 -0.79
C ILE A 156 -10.57 -4.14 -1.55
N ALA A 157 -11.44 -3.27 -2.05
CA ALA A 157 -11.05 -2.03 -2.71
C ALA A 157 -11.25 -0.84 -1.79
N ILE A 158 -10.19 -0.09 -1.55
CA ILE A 158 -10.21 1.21 -0.87
C ILE A 158 -10.04 2.25 -1.97
N SER A 159 -11.12 2.92 -2.39
CA SER A 159 -11.14 3.71 -3.61
C SER A 159 -11.81 5.05 -3.44
N LEU A 160 -11.24 6.06 -4.12
CA LEU A 160 -11.84 7.36 -4.31
C LEU A 160 -12.78 7.32 -5.52
N VAL A 161 -14.04 7.65 -5.32
CA VAL A 161 -15.03 7.85 -6.37
C VAL A 161 -15.26 9.35 -6.56
N GLU A 162 -14.75 9.90 -7.64
CA GLU A 162 -14.80 11.36 -7.88
C GLU A 162 -16.19 11.87 -8.23
N ASP A 163 -16.98 11.09 -8.99
CA ASP A 163 -18.36 11.46 -9.29
C ASP A 163 -19.30 11.04 -8.14
N PRO A 164 -19.86 11.99 -7.40
CA PRO A 164 -20.73 11.69 -6.25
C PRO A 164 -22.04 10.98 -6.61
N LYS A 165 -22.35 10.84 -7.90
CA LYS A 165 -23.54 10.13 -8.39
C LYS A 165 -23.29 8.64 -8.58
N ILE A 166 -22.03 8.23 -8.66
CA ILE A 166 -21.65 6.83 -8.83
C ILE A 166 -21.56 6.18 -7.45
N THR A 167 -22.24 5.06 -7.29
CA THR A 167 -22.17 4.22 -6.09
C THR A 167 -21.17 3.06 -6.31
N PRO A 168 -20.57 2.50 -5.25
CA PRO A 168 -19.74 1.31 -5.38
C PRO A 168 -20.43 0.14 -6.08
N ALA A 169 -21.73 -0.05 -5.86
CA ALA A 169 -22.50 -1.09 -6.54
C ALA A 169 -22.62 -0.86 -8.05
N GLN A 170 -22.73 0.40 -8.49
CA GLN A 170 -22.70 0.72 -9.93
C GLN A 170 -21.31 0.57 -10.53
N LEU A 171 -20.27 0.92 -9.76
CA LEU A 171 -18.89 0.80 -10.19
C LEU A 171 -18.48 -0.67 -10.36
N SER A 172 -18.92 -1.55 -9.48
CA SER A 172 -18.55 -2.98 -9.46
C SER A 172 -19.50 -3.90 -10.24
N ALA A 173 -20.54 -3.36 -10.90
CA ALA A 173 -21.59 -4.16 -11.54
C ALA A 173 -21.09 -5.15 -12.61
N ASP A 174 -19.97 -4.83 -13.27
CA ASP A 174 -19.42 -5.61 -14.38
C ASP A 174 -18.13 -6.38 -13.97
N TRP A 175 -17.83 -6.52 -12.66
CA TRP A 175 -16.57 -7.14 -12.22
C TRP A 175 -16.64 -8.65 -12.01
N ASP A 176 -17.80 -9.27 -12.23
CA ASP A 176 -18.05 -10.70 -11.96
C ASP A 176 -17.70 -11.10 -10.52
N LEU A 177 -17.93 -10.19 -9.57
CA LEU A 177 -17.73 -10.35 -8.14
C LEU A 177 -18.99 -9.93 -7.40
N ASP A 178 -19.35 -10.67 -6.37
CA ASP A 178 -20.52 -10.37 -5.53
C ASP A 178 -20.19 -9.26 -4.52
N LEU A 179 -20.93 -8.15 -4.57
CA LEU A 179 -20.78 -7.07 -3.60
C LEU A 179 -21.33 -7.49 -2.23
N GLU A 180 -20.46 -7.66 -1.23
CA GLU A 180 -20.85 -7.99 0.14
C GLU A 180 -21.22 -6.74 0.95
N SER A 181 -20.39 -5.72 0.88
CA SER A 181 -20.60 -4.47 1.62
C SER A 181 -19.86 -3.29 1.00
N SER A 182 -20.33 -2.09 1.32
CA SER A 182 -19.65 -0.84 1.01
C SER A 182 -19.80 0.15 2.16
N LEU A 183 -18.71 0.72 2.60
CA LEU A 183 -18.66 1.68 3.69
C LEU A 183 -18.09 3.01 3.19
N ASP A 184 -18.83 4.09 3.36
CA ASP A 184 -18.35 5.45 3.11
C ASP A 184 -17.39 5.86 4.24
N VAL A 185 -16.14 6.09 3.91
CA VAL A 185 -15.08 6.53 4.83
C VAL A 185 -14.54 7.91 4.47
N THR A 186 -15.32 8.68 3.72
CA THR A 186 -14.95 10.00 3.20
C THR A 186 -14.45 10.94 4.29
N ASP A 187 -15.19 11.07 5.39
CA ASP A 187 -14.82 11.98 6.48
C ASP A 187 -13.49 11.56 7.11
N LEU A 188 -13.25 10.26 7.26
CA LEU A 188 -12.00 9.73 7.82
C LEU A 188 -10.83 9.97 6.87
N ALA A 189 -10.99 9.70 5.57
CA ALA A 189 -9.97 9.94 4.56
C ALA A 189 -9.66 11.43 4.40
N PHE A 190 -10.69 12.27 4.37
CA PHE A 190 -10.54 13.73 4.32
C PHE A 190 -9.81 14.28 5.55
N ALA A 191 -10.19 13.85 6.75
CA ALA A 191 -9.54 14.26 7.98
C ALA A 191 -8.05 13.88 8.03
N PHE A 192 -7.72 12.67 7.55
CA PHE A 192 -6.33 12.22 7.42
C PHE A 192 -5.53 13.11 6.48
N ASN A 193 -6.04 13.36 5.27
CA ASN A 193 -5.36 14.21 4.28
C ASN A 193 -5.20 15.66 4.79
N LYS A 194 -6.18 16.18 5.52
CA LYS A 194 -6.08 17.52 6.15
C LYS A 194 -5.03 17.55 7.27
N ALA A 195 -4.90 16.49 8.05
CA ALA A 195 -3.85 16.39 9.07
C ALA A 195 -2.46 16.34 8.43
N LYS A 196 -2.28 15.58 7.35
CA LYS A 196 -1.02 15.52 6.59
C LYS A 196 -0.69 16.85 5.90
N GLU A 197 -1.67 17.56 5.38
CA GLU A 197 -1.47 18.94 4.84
C GLU A 197 -0.96 19.88 5.94
N ALA A 198 -1.55 19.85 7.12
CA ALA A 198 -1.12 20.67 8.25
C ALA A 198 0.31 20.34 8.70
N GLU A 199 0.67 19.06 8.77
CA GLU A 199 2.03 18.59 9.03
C GLU A 199 3.01 19.12 7.97
N ALA A 200 2.68 18.99 6.69
CA ALA A 200 3.50 19.46 5.59
C ALA A 200 3.78 20.98 5.65
N ARG A 201 2.77 21.76 6.08
CA ARG A 201 2.93 23.22 6.27
C ARG A 201 3.89 23.53 7.41
N LEU A 202 3.81 22.80 8.53
CA LEU A 202 4.75 22.96 9.64
C LEU A 202 6.19 22.61 9.23
N LEU A 203 6.37 21.54 8.45
CA LEU A 203 7.68 21.15 7.91
C LEU A 203 8.21 22.19 6.92
N HIS A 204 7.36 22.79 6.10
CA HIS A 204 7.73 23.85 5.17
C HIS A 204 8.21 25.12 5.92
N ASP A 205 7.52 25.49 6.99
CA ASP A 205 7.88 26.66 7.80
C ASP A 205 9.24 26.46 8.53
N SER A 206 9.66 25.19 8.65
CA SER A 206 10.95 24.78 9.23
C SER A 206 12.04 24.50 8.18
N ASP A 207 11.81 24.84 6.91
CA ASP A 207 12.70 24.59 5.77
C ASP A 207 13.08 23.09 5.59
N MET A 208 12.19 22.18 5.98
CA MET A 208 12.40 20.74 5.83
C MET A 208 12.34 20.31 4.37
N ILE A 209 13.24 19.40 4.00
CA ILE A 209 13.29 18.83 2.63
C ILE A 209 11.95 18.17 2.27
N GLY A 210 11.48 18.42 1.05
CA GLY A 210 10.27 17.79 0.50
C GLY A 210 8.93 18.39 0.96
N ALA A 211 8.92 19.31 1.93
CA ALA A 211 7.68 19.88 2.46
C ALA A 211 6.82 20.59 1.41
N LYS A 212 7.43 21.28 0.44
CA LYS A 212 6.69 21.93 -0.66
C LYS A 212 6.00 20.92 -1.57
N GLU A 213 6.69 19.84 -1.90
CA GLU A 213 6.15 18.76 -2.70
C GLU A 213 4.99 18.06 -1.97
N LEU A 214 5.16 17.79 -0.67
CA LEU A 214 4.10 17.23 0.14
C LEU A 214 2.85 18.11 0.21
N ILE A 215 3.00 19.43 0.35
CA ILE A 215 1.88 20.36 0.31
C ILE A 215 1.14 20.27 -1.03
N SER A 216 1.85 20.16 -2.15
CA SER A 216 1.25 20.01 -3.47
C SER A 216 0.44 18.70 -3.56
N ILE A 217 1.04 17.59 -3.15
CA ILE A 217 0.40 16.27 -3.12
C ILE A 217 -0.87 16.28 -2.24
N MET A 218 -0.80 16.87 -1.05
CA MET A 218 -1.96 16.95 -0.14
C MET A 218 -3.07 17.83 -0.73
N ASN A 219 -2.76 18.93 -1.39
CA ASN A 219 -3.75 19.75 -2.06
C ASN A 219 -4.46 18.96 -3.20
N GLU A 220 -3.71 18.19 -3.99
CA GLU A 220 -4.26 17.34 -5.04
C GLU A 220 -5.14 16.24 -4.44
N SER A 221 -4.71 15.60 -3.35
CA SER A 221 -5.45 14.54 -2.64
C SER A 221 -6.73 15.06 -1.96
N ILE A 222 -6.77 16.33 -1.55
CA ILE A 222 -7.94 16.96 -0.91
C ILE A 222 -8.95 17.49 -1.94
N ALA A 223 -8.50 17.91 -3.10
CA ALA A 223 -9.33 18.55 -4.11
C ALA A 223 -10.58 17.72 -4.55
N PRO A 224 -10.52 16.39 -4.72
CA PRO A 224 -11.70 15.60 -5.06
C PRO A 224 -12.81 15.72 -4.02
N TYR A 225 -12.48 15.69 -2.72
CA TYR A 225 -13.49 15.79 -1.64
C TYR A 225 -14.23 17.14 -1.64
N THR A 226 -13.55 18.22 -1.96
CA THR A 226 -14.17 19.56 -2.05
C THR A 226 -15.15 19.67 -3.22
N ARG A 227 -15.06 18.77 -4.21
CA ARG A 227 -15.97 18.65 -5.36
C ARG A 227 -17.05 17.59 -5.20
N GLY A 228 -17.12 16.98 -4.01
CA GLY A 228 -18.11 15.96 -3.68
C GLY A 228 -17.66 14.53 -3.90
N GLY A 229 -16.38 14.30 -4.21
CA GLY A 229 -15.77 12.96 -4.28
C GLY A 229 -15.89 12.23 -2.95
N ARG A 230 -16.06 10.93 -3.00
CA ARG A 230 -16.26 10.06 -1.84
C ARG A 230 -15.27 8.92 -1.81
N HIS A 231 -14.85 8.57 -0.62
CA HIS A 231 -13.93 7.46 -0.39
C HIS A 231 -14.69 6.27 0.22
N TYR A 232 -14.52 5.10 -0.41
CA TYR A 232 -15.22 3.90 0.01
C TYR A 232 -14.24 2.77 0.33
N ILE A 233 -14.63 1.96 1.31
CA ILE A 233 -14.16 0.58 1.44
C ILE A 233 -15.25 -0.29 0.82
N THR A 234 -14.92 -1.00 -0.25
CA THR A 234 -15.84 -1.92 -0.93
C THR A 234 -15.31 -3.34 -0.76
N ARG A 235 -16.14 -4.23 -0.22
CA ARG A 235 -15.83 -5.65 -0.07
C ARG A 235 -16.64 -6.45 -1.05
N LEU A 236 -15.95 -7.27 -1.83
CA LEU A 236 -16.55 -8.14 -2.84
C LEU A 236 -16.04 -9.56 -2.64
N LYS A 237 -16.76 -10.53 -3.15
CA LYS A 237 -16.43 -11.94 -3.06
C LYS A 237 -16.50 -12.59 -4.43
N LYS A 238 -15.55 -13.45 -4.72
CA LYS A 238 -15.62 -14.29 -5.91
C LYS A 238 -16.62 -15.42 -5.66
N PRO A 239 -17.65 -15.59 -6.53
CA PRO A 239 -18.63 -16.66 -6.44
C PRO A 239 -18.03 -18.07 -6.34
#